data_1a8beb71f0a8a4d7b6e9afa30d9b2756
#
_entry.id   1a8beb71f0a8a4d7b6e9afa30d9b2756
#
_cell.length_a   1.000
_cell.length_b   1.000
_cell.length_c   1.000
_cell.angle_alpha   90.00
_cell.angle_beta   90.00
_cell.angle_gamma   90.00
#
_symmetry.space_group_name_H-M   'P 1'
#
loop_
_entity.id
_entity.type
_entity.pdbx_description
1 polymer ?
#
loop_
_entity_poly.entity_id
_entity_poly.type
_entity_poly.pdbx_seq_one_letter_code
_entity_poly.pdbx_strand_id
1 'polypeptide(L)'
;MKLNLREIIEIPGKSLPFVRELETEELAFPSVVRYLSAPHAEGRVFNEAGVLRLEGEIRTELLCICDRCACEFECAKTTLLSAVIVERNDDNADDPELFFLDGDEIELDELLTTLFILDMDTKLLCREDCKGLCPQCGKNLNEGTCGCGKKADPRFAVLEQLLDKD
;
A
#
# COMPACT_ATOMS: atom_id res chain seq x y z
N MET A 1 -1.43 10.91 -17.07
CA MET A 1 -1.71 12.36 -17.33
C MET A 1 -0.50 13.16 -16.91
N LYS A 2 -0.02 14.01 -17.82
CA LYS A 2 1.07 14.94 -17.50
C LYS A 2 0.55 16.16 -16.75
N LEU A 3 1.20 16.48 -15.65
CA LEU A 3 0.98 17.72 -14.88
C LEU A 3 2.12 18.68 -15.18
N ASN A 4 1.80 19.86 -15.72
CA ASN A 4 2.79 20.87 -16.03
C ASN A 4 3.11 21.70 -14.79
N LEU A 5 4.38 21.72 -14.38
CA LEU A 5 4.89 22.36 -13.16
C LEU A 5 5.66 23.66 -13.41
N ARG A 6 5.73 24.12 -14.67
CA ARG A 6 6.50 25.30 -15.08
C ARG A 6 6.28 26.53 -14.21
N GLU A 7 5.00 26.75 -13.81
CA GLU A 7 4.66 27.92 -13.01
C GLU A 7 5.21 27.88 -11.57
N ILE A 8 5.53 26.67 -11.04
CA ILE A 8 5.98 26.50 -9.66
C ILE A 8 7.47 26.18 -9.56
N ILE A 9 8.11 25.71 -10.65
CA ILE A 9 9.53 25.36 -10.65
C ILE A 9 10.39 26.55 -10.22
N GLU A 10 10.14 27.72 -10.80
CA GLU A 10 10.96 28.91 -10.58
C GLU A 10 10.53 29.77 -9.34
N ILE A 11 9.38 29.47 -8.74
CA ILE A 11 8.80 30.33 -7.70
C ILE A 11 8.68 29.58 -6.37
N PRO A 12 9.64 29.74 -5.44
CA PRO A 12 9.55 29.14 -4.11
C PRO A 12 8.28 29.56 -3.37
N GLY A 13 7.63 28.61 -2.69
CA GLY A 13 6.39 28.83 -1.96
C GLY A 13 5.11 28.73 -2.78
N LYS A 14 5.20 28.64 -4.10
CA LYS A 14 4.03 28.42 -4.97
C LYS A 14 3.61 26.93 -4.94
N SER A 15 2.30 26.69 -5.02
CA SER A 15 1.73 25.33 -5.06
C SER A 15 0.69 25.18 -6.14
N LEU A 16 0.56 23.97 -6.65
CA LEU A 16 -0.43 23.56 -7.64
C LEU A 16 -1.24 22.40 -7.08
N PRO A 17 -2.55 22.56 -6.81
CA PRO A 17 -3.39 21.49 -6.33
C PRO A 17 -3.73 20.51 -7.47
N PHE A 18 -3.99 19.25 -7.09
CA PHE A 18 -4.50 18.24 -8.01
C PHE A 18 -5.60 17.41 -7.35
N VAL A 19 -6.50 16.88 -8.19
CA VAL A 19 -7.49 15.87 -7.83
C VAL A 19 -7.53 14.86 -8.96
N ARG A 20 -7.46 13.55 -8.63
CA ARG A 20 -7.42 12.47 -9.61
C ARG A 20 -8.16 11.24 -9.11
N GLU A 21 -8.72 10.47 -10.05
CA GLU A 21 -9.14 9.10 -9.83
C GLU A 21 -8.20 8.19 -10.58
N LEU A 22 -7.68 7.15 -9.90
CA LEU A 22 -6.77 6.19 -10.50
C LEU A 22 -7.55 5.06 -11.17
N GLU A 23 -7.03 4.58 -12.29
CA GLU A 23 -7.58 3.43 -12.98
C GLU A 23 -7.26 2.15 -12.20
N THR A 24 -8.30 1.35 -11.92
CA THR A 24 -8.15 0.15 -11.09
C THR A 24 -7.63 -1.06 -11.87
N GLU A 25 -7.61 -1.00 -13.20
CA GLU A 25 -7.17 -2.09 -14.08
C GLU A 25 -5.69 -2.45 -13.88
N GLU A 26 -4.86 -1.46 -13.53
CA GLU A 26 -3.44 -1.63 -13.25
C GLU A 26 -3.14 -1.92 -11.76
N LEU A 27 -4.14 -1.84 -10.89
CA LEU A 27 -4.02 -1.96 -9.44
C LEU A 27 -4.54 -3.33 -8.95
N ALA A 28 -3.90 -4.40 -9.39
CA ALA A 28 -4.27 -5.77 -8.99
C ALA A 28 -3.43 -6.25 -7.79
N PHE A 29 -4.11 -6.61 -6.70
CA PHE A 29 -3.47 -7.15 -5.49
C PHE A 29 -4.07 -8.51 -5.13
N PRO A 30 -3.27 -9.49 -4.65
CA PRO A 30 -3.74 -10.87 -4.44
C PRO A 30 -4.95 -11.01 -3.51
N SER A 31 -5.01 -10.17 -2.46
CA SER A 31 -6.07 -10.24 -1.44
C SER A 31 -7.18 -9.20 -1.66
N VAL A 32 -7.14 -8.41 -2.74
CA VAL A 32 -8.20 -7.48 -3.13
C VAL A 32 -9.08 -8.15 -4.18
N VAL A 33 -10.37 -8.36 -3.85
CA VAL A 33 -11.34 -8.94 -4.77
C VAL A 33 -11.79 -7.91 -5.80
N ARG A 34 -12.09 -6.70 -5.32
CA ARG A 34 -12.48 -5.56 -6.15
C ARG A 34 -12.43 -4.25 -5.38
N TYR A 35 -12.36 -3.18 -6.10
CA TYR A 35 -12.55 -1.82 -5.60
C TYR A 35 -14.06 -1.55 -5.46
N LEU A 36 -14.49 -1.04 -4.30
CA LEU A 36 -15.85 -0.58 -4.06
C LEU A 36 -16.04 0.88 -4.46
N SER A 37 -14.93 1.66 -4.36
CA SER A 37 -14.82 3.00 -4.93
C SER A 37 -13.49 3.12 -5.69
N ALA A 38 -13.45 3.92 -6.75
CA ALA A 38 -12.20 4.25 -7.43
C ALA A 38 -11.25 4.95 -6.44
N PRO A 39 -9.92 4.64 -6.47
CA PRO A 39 -8.96 5.33 -5.63
C PRO A 39 -8.92 6.82 -5.99
N HIS A 40 -9.37 7.66 -5.06
CA HIS A 40 -9.46 9.10 -5.21
C HIS A 40 -8.25 9.77 -4.56
N ALA A 41 -7.43 10.41 -5.38
CA ALA A 41 -6.23 11.12 -4.96
C ALA A 41 -6.50 12.63 -4.92
N GLU A 42 -6.16 13.28 -3.83
CA GLU A 42 -6.18 14.74 -3.70
C GLU A 42 -4.92 15.24 -3.01
N GLY A 43 -4.39 16.36 -3.47
CA GLY A 43 -3.17 16.90 -2.91
C GLY A 43 -2.66 18.12 -3.66
N ARG A 44 -1.38 18.39 -3.49
CA ARG A 44 -0.69 19.50 -4.15
C ARG A 44 0.77 19.15 -4.46
N VAL A 45 1.28 19.74 -5.52
CA VAL A 45 2.73 19.86 -5.74
C VAL A 45 3.13 21.28 -5.38
N PHE A 46 4.23 21.45 -4.66
CA PHE A 46 4.71 22.76 -4.22
C PHE A 46 6.23 22.86 -4.28
N ASN A 47 6.72 24.06 -4.39
CA ASN A 47 8.15 24.36 -4.39
C ASN A 47 8.58 24.80 -2.99
N GLU A 48 9.35 23.97 -2.30
CA GLU A 48 9.96 24.28 -1.00
C GLU A 48 11.45 24.58 -1.17
N ALA A 49 11.80 25.84 -1.18
CA ALA A 49 13.18 26.31 -1.27
C ALA A 49 13.97 25.77 -2.50
N GLY A 50 13.30 25.57 -3.63
CA GLY A 50 13.90 25.06 -4.86
C GLY A 50 13.74 23.54 -5.05
N VAL A 51 13.12 22.83 -4.09
CA VAL A 51 12.80 21.41 -4.19
C VAL A 51 11.30 21.27 -4.43
N LEU A 52 10.91 20.52 -5.47
CA LEU A 52 9.52 20.19 -5.73
C LEU A 52 9.10 19.01 -4.87
N ARG A 53 8.01 19.16 -4.13
CA ARG A 53 7.42 18.11 -3.32
C ARG A 53 5.95 17.92 -3.67
N LEU A 54 5.52 16.66 -3.59
CA LEU A 54 4.11 16.29 -3.66
C LEU A 54 3.66 15.84 -2.27
N GLU A 55 2.52 16.35 -1.83
CA GLU A 55 1.82 15.95 -0.62
C GLU A 55 0.34 15.77 -0.90
N GLY A 56 -0.29 14.83 -0.21
CA GLY A 56 -1.71 14.57 -0.35
C GLY A 56 -2.10 13.22 0.24
N GLU A 57 -3.21 12.68 -0.23
CA GLU A 57 -3.68 11.36 0.14
C GLU A 57 -4.48 10.71 -0.98
N ILE A 58 -4.51 9.38 -0.97
CA ILE A 58 -5.39 8.57 -1.81
C ILE A 58 -6.33 7.81 -0.88
N ARG A 59 -7.64 7.87 -1.15
CA ARG A 59 -8.67 7.14 -0.42
C ARG A 59 -9.43 6.21 -1.33
N THR A 60 -9.71 5.00 -0.85
CA THR A 60 -10.54 4.02 -1.56
C THR A 60 -11.19 3.05 -0.58
N GLU A 61 -12.26 2.40 -1.02
CA GLU A 61 -12.89 1.30 -0.33
C GLU A 61 -12.69 0.01 -1.11
N LEU A 62 -12.31 -1.05 -0.41
CA LEU A 62 -11.91 -2.34 -0.99
C LEU A 62 -12.78 -3.46 -0.44
N LEU A 63 -13.17 -4.40 -1.30
CA LEU A 63 -13.60 -5.72 -0.89
C LEU A 63 -12.39 -6.65 -0.92
N CYS A 64 -12.02 -7.20 0.24
CA CYS A 64 -10.80 -7.98 0.41
C CYS A 64 -11.10 -9.40 0.91
N ILE A 65 -10.14 -10.30 0.72
CA ILE A 65 -10.13 -11.63 1.35
C ILE A 65 -9.10 -11.59 2.48
N CYS A 66 -9.52 -12.02 3.67
CA CYS A 66 -8.63 -12.10 4.83
C CYS A 66 -7.57 -13.19 4.65
N ASP A 67 -6.29 -12.80 4.76
CA ASP A 67 -5.15 -13.73 4.60
C ASP A 67 -5.05 -14.81 5.70
N ARG A 68 -5.84 -14.70 6.77
CA ARG A 68 -5.87 -15.71 7.85
C ARG A 68 -7.08 -16.64 7.78
N CYS A 69 -8.27 -16.12 7.54
CA CYS A 69 -9.51 -16.92 7.63
C CYS A 69 -10.27 -17.03 6.32
N ALA A 70 -9.73 -16.44 5.23
CA ALA A 70 -10.29 -16.45 3.89
C ALA A 70 -11.74 -15.92 3.78
N CYS A 71 -12.24 -15.18 4.76
CA CYS A 71 -13.54 -14.51 4.64
C CYS A 71 -13.37 -13.19 3.87
N GLU A 72 -14.41 -12.82 3.14
CA GLU A 72 -14.50 -11.49 2.54
C GLU A 72 -14.82 -10.45 3.60
N PHE A 73 -14.25 -9.26 3.45
CA PHE A 73 -14.51 -8.11 4.30
C PHE A 73 -14.25 -6.82 3.54
N GLU A 74 -14.94 -5.76 3.94
CA GLU A 74 -14.73 -4.42 3.41
C GLU A 74 -13.71 -3.69 4.27
N CYS A 75 -12.80 -2.96 3.64
CA CYS A 75 -11.84 -2.10 4.33
C CYS A 75 -11.65 -0.78 3.58
N ALA A 76 -11.58 0.30 4.35
CA ALA A 76 -11.15 1.59 3.84
C ALA A 76 -9.62 1.65 3.84
N LYS A 77 -9.02 2.05 2.72
CA LYS A 77 -7.58 2.29 2.59
C LYS A 77 -7.35 3.77 2.37
N THR A 78 -6.43 4.33 3.17
CA THR A 78 -5.90 5.69 2.98
C THR A 78 -4.39 5.60 2.87
N THR A 79 -3.86 6.08 1.75
CA THR A 79 -2.43 6.19 1.47
C THR A 79 -2.03 7.65 1.59
N LEU A 80 -1.07 7.96 2.45
CA LEU A 80 -0.49 9.30 2.55
C LEU A 80 0.55 9.48 1.45
N LEU A 81 0.40 10.55 0.68
CA LEU A 81 1.30 10.87 -0.41
C LEU A 81 2.43 11.78 0.08
N SER A 82 3.67 11.37 -0.16
CA SER A 82 4.86 12.19 0.04
C SER A 82 5.91 11.79 -0.98
N ALA A 83 6.28 12.70 -1.87
CA ALA A 83 7.27 12.44 -2.90
C ALA A 83 8.14 13.67 -3.16
N VAL A 84 9.40 13.44 -3.53
CA VAL A 84 10.33 14.46 -4.02
C VAL A 84 10.44 14.32 -5.52
N ILE A 85 10.30 15.44 -6.23
CA ILE A 85 10.33 15.53 -7.68
C ILE A 85 11.56 16.33 -8.07
N VAL A 86 12.41 15.77 -8.91
CA VAL A 86 13.70 16.37 -9.31
C VAL A 86 13.92 16.29 -10.82
N GLU A 87 14.83 17.09 -11.33
CA GLU A 87 15.38 16.89 -12.65
C GLU A 87 16.32 15.68 -12.64
N ARG A 88 16.27 14.86 -13.69
CA ARG A 88 17.16 13.73 -13.85
C ARG A 88 18.57 14.20 -14.20
N ASN A 89 19.56 13.72 -13.46
CA ASN A 89 20.99 13.90 -13.74
C ASN A 89 21.75 12.60 -13.46
N ASP A 90 23.06 12.58 -13.78
CA ASP A 90 23.88 11.38 -13.62
C ASP A 90 24.04 10.92 -12.16
N ASP A 91 23.92 11.84 -11.20
CA ASP A 91 24.08 11.54 -9.77
C ASP A 91 22.82 10.94 -9.13
N ASN A 92 21.62 11.19 -9.69
CA ASN A 92 20.33 10.76 -9.12
C ASN A 92 19.54 9.79 -9.99
N ALA A 93 20.03 9.43 -11.18
CA ALA A 93 19.28 8.69 -12.20
C ALA A 93 18.76 7.32 -11.73
N ASP A 94 19.43 6.69 -10.76
CA ASP A 94 19.11 5.36 -10.24
C ASP A 94 18.50 5.38 -8.83
N ASP A 95 18.15 6.55 -8.29
CA ASP A 95 17.54 6.66 -6.96
C ASP A 95 16.05 6.28 -7.01
N PRO A 96 15.64 5.17 -6.37
CA PRO A 96 14.25 4.68 -6.42
C PRO A 96 13.26 5.51 -5.60
N GLU A 97 13.74 6.43 -4.76
CA GLU A 97 12.89 7.29 -3.92
C GLU A 97 12.53 8.61 -4.62
N LEU A 98 13.14 8.89 -5.77
CA LEU A 98 12.96 10.13 -6.51
C LEU A 98 12.05 9.93 -7.71
N PHE A 99 11.22 10.94 -7.97
CA PHE A 99 10.44 11.04 -9.20
C PHE A 99 11.04 12.10 -10.10
N PHE A 100 11.03 11.84 -11.40
CA PHE A 100 11.77 12.66 -12.35
C PHE A 100 10.84 13.48 -13.24
N LEU A 101 11.22 14.74 -13.47
CA LEU A 101 10.60 15.59 -14.46
C LEU A 101 10.96 15.13 -15.88
N ASP A 102 10.02 15.26 -16.78
CA ASP A 102 10.19 15.23 -18.24
C ASP A 102 10.03 16.67 -18.77
N GLY A 103 11.13 17.40 -18.82
CA GLY A 103 11.10 18.86 -19.01
C GLY A 103 10.45 19.58 -17.82
N ASP A 104 9.34 20.29 -18.07
CA ASP A 104 8.56 20.98 -17.02
C ASP A 104 7.35 20.16 -16.53
N GLU A 105 7.27 18.87 -16.89
CA GLU A 105 6.09 18.03 -16.65
C GLU A 105 6.44 16.79 -15.83
N ILE A 106 5.45 16.25 -15.10
CA ILE A 106 5.51 14.96 -14.45
C ILE A 106 4.32 14.09 -14.85
N GLU A 107 4.57 12.78 -15.00
CA GLU A 107 3.49 11.80 -15.17
C GLU A 107 2.82 11.54 -13.82
N LEU A 108 1.80 12.36 -13.53
CA LEU A 108 1.13 12.33 -12.22
C LEU A 108 0.46 10.98 -11.92
N ASP A 109 -0.20 10.37 -12.90
CA ASP A 109 -0.91 9.10 -12.70
C ASP A 109 0.08 7.97 -12.39
N GLU A 110 1.23 7.92 -13.05
CA GLU A 110 2.31 6.95 -12.76
C GLU A 110 2.88 7.14 -11.36
N LEU A 111 3.14 8.38 -10.96
CA LEU A 111 3.63 8.71 -9.62
C LEU A 111 2.63 8.27 -8.54
N LEU A 112 1.34 8.63 -8.68
CA LEU A 112 0.29 8.29 -7.73
C LEU A 112 0.07 6.77 -7.64
N THR A 113 0.05 6.09 -8.79
CA THR A 113 -0.05 4.63 -8.88
C THR A 113 1.11 3.94 -8.16
N THR A 114 2.34 4.42 -8.39
CA THR A 114 3.53 3.88 -7.72
C THR A 114 3.46 4.05 -6.21
N LEU A 115 3.11 5.24 -5.71
CA LEU A 115 2.98 5.48 -4.27
C LEU A 115 1.87 4.62 -3.64
N PHE A 116 0.74 4.45 -4.33
CA PHE A 116 -0.35 3.60 -3.86
C PHE A 116 0.06 2.12 -3.77
N ILE A 117 0.79 1.62 -4.79
CA ILE A 117 1.29 0.23 -4.80
C ILE A 117 2.28 0.00 -3.67
N LEU A 118 3.22 0.93 -3.45
CA LEU A 118 4.24 0.81 -2.40
C LEU A 118 3.65 0.86 -0.98
N ASP A 119 2.55 1.58 -0.77
CA ASP A 119 1.86 1.70 0.53
C ASP A 119 0.82 0.60 0.76
N MET A 120 0.56 -0.27 -0.24
CA MET A 120 -0.41 -1.33 -0.06
C MET A 120 0.08 -2.36 0.96
N ASP A 121 -0.82 -2.71 1.89
CA ASP A 121 -0.53 -3.68 2.94
C ASP A 121 -0.20 -5.05 2.33
N THR A 122 0.92 -5.62 2.72
CA THR A 122 1.35 -6.98 2.31
C THR A 122 0.46 -8.08 2.90
N LYS A 123 -0.39 -7.74 3.88
CA LYS A 123 -1.29 -8.66 4.56
C LYS A 123 -2.58 -7.96 4.98
N LEU A 124 -3.69 -8.43 4.43
CA LEU A 124 -5.02 -7.91 4.72
C LEU A 124 -5.75 -8.83 5.71
N LEU A 125 -6.20 -8.27 6.83
CA LEU A 125 -6.88 -9.01 7.89
C LEU A 125 -8.24 -8.41 8.16
N CYS A 126 -9.28 -9.26 8.27
CA CYS A 126 -10.63 -8.80 8.61
C CYS A 126 -10.72 -8.17 10.01
N ARG A 127 -9.77 -8.50 10.89
CA ARG A 127 -9.57 -7.91 12.21
C ARG A 127 -8.18 -8.29 12.74
N GLU A 128 -7.60 -7.49 13.61
CA GLU A 128 -6.25 -7.69 14.15
C GLU A 128 -6.10 -9.03 14.91
N ASP A 129 -7.12 -9.41 15.68
CA ASP A 129 -7.18 -10.64 16.47
C ASP A 129 -7.72 -11.85 15.69
N CYS A 130 -7.77 -11.79 14.36
CA CYS A 130 -8.26 -12.89 13.53
C CYS A 130 -7.51 -14.19 13.83
N LYS A 131 -8.25 -15.23 14.23
CA LYS A 131 -7.70 -16.54 14.61
C LYS A 131 -7.38 -17.43 13.41
N GLY A 132 -7.86 -17.05 12.22
CA GLY A 132 -7.63 -17.80 10.99
C GLY A 132 -8.41 -19.10 10.87
N LEU A 133 -7.92 -19.96 9.98
CA LEU A 133 -8.45 -21.31 9.76
C LEU A 133 -7.65 -22.33 10.55
N CYS A 134 -8.31 -23.39 11.00
CA CYS A 134 -7.62 -24.55 11.55
C CYS A 134 -6.77 -25.24 10.48
N PRO A 135 -5.45 -25.42 10.70
CA PRO A 135 -4.57 -26.03 9.68
C PRO A 135 -4.85 -27.52 9.41
N GLN A 136 -5.66 -28.18 10.24
CA GLN A 136 -6.00 -29.59 10.07
C GLN A 136 -7.35 -29.81 9.38
N CYS A 137 -8.38 -29.04 9.71
CA CYS A 137 -9.74 -29.26 9.21
C CYS A 137 -10.34 -28.07 8.44
N GLY A 138 -9.62 -26.93 8.34
CA GLY A 138 -10.09 -25.76 7.63
C GLY A 138 -11.21 -24.97 8.34
N LYS A 139 -11.65 -25.37 9.54
CA LYS A 139 -12.71 -24.65 10.26
C LYS A 139 -12.23 -23.24 10.60
N ASN A 140 -13.10 -22.26 10.41
CA ASN A 140 -12.85 -20.88 10.84
C ASN A 140 -12.85 -20.77 12.37
N LEU A 141 -11.68 -20.49 12.94
CA LEU A 141 -11.47 -20.43 14.39
C LEU A 141 -12.08 -19.16 15.02
N ASN A 142 -12.51 -18.21 14.20
CA ASN A 142 -13.26 -17.05 14.69
C ASN A 142 -14.70 -17.39 15.06
N GLU A 143 -15.26 -18.45 14.49
CA GLU A 143 -16.62 -18.93 14.73
C GLU A 143 -16.71 -19.96 15.84
N GLY A 144 -15.58 -20.36 16.38
CA GLY A 144 -15.50 -21.30 17.50
C GLY A 144 -14.33 -22.27 17.36
N THR A 145 -14.05 -23.00 18.44
CA THR A 145 -12.97 -23.99 18.49
C THR A 145 -13.33 -25.22 17.65
N CYS A 146 -12.32 -25.86 17.07
CA CYS A 146 -12.46 -27.18 16.46
C CYS A 146 -11.99 -28.28 17.43
N GLY A 147 -12.40 -29.53 17.20
CA GLY A 147 -11.95 -30.71 17.99
C GLY A 147 -10.54 -31.20 17.64
N CYS A 148 -9.84 -30.53 16.71
CA CYS A 148 -8.49 -30.89 16.34
C CYS A 148 -7.50 -30.43 17.42
N GLY A 149 -6.84 -31.37 18.11
CA GLY A 149 -5.75 -31.07 19.01
C GLY A 149 -4.55 -30.44 18.26
N LYS A 150 -3.76 -29.62 18.93
CA LYS A 150 -2.44 -29.23 18.41
C LYS A 150 -1.57 -30.47 18.32
N LYS A 151 -1.37 -31.01 17.11
CA LYS A 151 -0.34 -32.02 16.89
C LYS A 151 0.99 -31.27 16.80
N ALA A 152 1.89 -31.57 17.73
CA ALA A 152 3.27 -31.10 17.61
C ALA A 152 3.86 -31.66 16.31
N ASP A 153 4.56 -30.82 15.55
CA ASP A 153 5.28 -31.29 14.34
C ASP A 153 6.40 -32.20 14.81
N PRO A 154 6.47 -33.47 14.34
CA PRO A 154 7.51 -34.43 14.77
C PRO A 154 8.94 -33.90 14.61
N ARG A 155 9.17 -32.96 13.71
CA ARG A 155 10.48 -32.32 13.52
C ARG A 155 10.92 -31.46 14.68
N PHE A 156 9.98 -31.00 15.51
CA PHE A 156 10.25 -30.22 16.71
C PHE A 156 10.19 -30.99 18.02
N ALA A 157 9.93 -32.32 17.96
CA ALA A 157 9.86 -33.17 19.15
C ALA A 157 11.15 -33.15 20.00
N VAL A 158 12.30 -32.91 19.36
CA VAL A 158 13.58 -32.77 20.07
C VAL A 158 13.64 -31.47 20.89
N LEU A 159 12.96 -30.40 20.43
CA LEU A 159 12.90 -29.12 21.17
C LEU A 159 11.96 -29.19 22.37
N GLU A 160 10.87 -29.98 22.30
CA GLU A 160 10.00 -30.21 23.47
C GLU A 160 10.77 -30.82 24.64
N GLN A 161 11.70 -31.74 24.34
CA GLN A 161 12.56 -32.37 25.41
C GLN A 161 13.49 -31.38 26.11
N LEU A 162 13.74 -30.22 25.52
CA LEU A 162 14.56 -29.15 26.13
C LEU A 162 13.74 -28.24 27.04
N LEU A 163 12.41 -28.17 26.86
CA LEU A 163 11.50 -27.38 27.71
C LEU A 163 11.09 -28.12 28.98
N ASP A 164 11.15 -29.47 28.99
CA ASP A 164 10.78 -30.30 30.14
C ASP A 164 11.95 -30.51 31.15
N LYS A 165 13.04 -29.74 31.04
CA LYS A 165 14.24 -29.87 31.88
C LYS A 165 14.42 -28.75 32.92
N ASP A 166 13.30 -28.19 33.45
CA ASP A 166 13.33 -27.34 34.65
C ASP A 166 12.50 -27.93 35.76
#